data_7018e4b54a3320f77d0950f1d2a2ff42
#
_entry.id   7018e4b54a3320f77d0950f1d2a2ff42
#
_cell.length_a   1.000
_cell.length_b   1.000
_cell.length_c   1.000
_cell.angle_alpha   90.00
_cell.angle_beta   90.00
_cell.angle_gamma   90.00
#
_symmetry.space_group_name_H-M   'P 1'
#
loop_
_entity.id
_entity.type
_entity.pdbx_description
1 polymer ?
#
loop_
_entity_poly.entity_id
_entity_poly.type
_entity_poly.pdbx_seq_one_letter_code
_entity_poly.pdbx_strand_id
1 'polypeptide(L)'
;YLQIGNKFHINHNSKNENKLGYLNIEIENILTPLFFDNKKKLSCIVSSMNLVKLLTVENQSNENIYKIIGDFYNFLKNENWISKLIFWELELLKLVGYDLELKSIVTEEIIDDKKLYFVVSSNEKKYIPNFLVEKNNDIADFNQIFNGFKLISDYLDKSILQPNNISHPKARIEFLNTIKE
;
A
#
# COMPACT_ATOMS: atom_id res chain seq x y z
N TYR A 1 -7.26 15.49 -17.94
CA TYR A 1 -8.24 15.41 -16.84
C TYR A 1 -8.27 14.04 -16.17
N LEU A 2 -8.01 12.93 -16.88
CA LEU A 2 -7.91 11.58 -16.33
C LEU A 2 -6.55 11.40 -15.66
N GLN A 3 -6.44 11.81 -14.41
CA GLN A 3 -5.23 11.62 -13.61
C GLN A 3 -5.43 10.48 -12.61
N ILE A 4 -4.36 9.68 -12.41
CA ILE A 4 -4.34 8.64 -11.40
C ILE A 4 -4.70 9.26 -10.04
N GLY A 5 -5.68 8.66 -9.37
CA GLY A 5 -6.11 9.04 -8.03
C GLY A 5 -7.25 10.05 -7.96
N ASN A 6 -7.68 10.65 -9.07
CA ASN A 6 -8.91 11.44 -9.06
C ASN A 6 -10.15 10.52 -9.05
N LYS A 7 -11.22 11.00 -8.44
CA LYS A 7 -12.50 10.28 -8.36
C LYS A 7 -13.43 10.74 -9.48
N PHE A 8 -14.02 9.77 -10.16
CA PHE A 8 -14.92 10.00 -11.30
C PHE A 8 -16.24 9.28 -11.09
N HIS A 9 -17.32 9.90 -11.56
CA HIS A 9 -18.57 9.22 -11.81
C HIS A 9 -18.54 8.68 -13.24
N ILE A 10 -18.70 7.35 -13.39
CA ILE A 10 -18.59 6.68 -14.69
C ILE A 10 -19.90 6.00 -15.02
N ASN A 11 -20.49 6.38 -16.16
CA ASN A 11 -21.63 5.71 -16.75
C ASN A 11 -21.20 4.95 -18.00
N HIS A 12 -21.33 3.62 -17.97
CA HIS A 12 -21.08 2.76 -19.12
C HIS A 12 -22.38 2.55 -19.89
N ASN A 13 -22.38 2.94 -21.17
CA ASN A 13 -23.48 2.75 -22.08
C ASN A 13 -23.09 1.78 -23.18
N SER A 14 -23.69 0.60 -23.20
CA SER A 14 -23.55 -0.36 -24.28
C SER A 14 -24.92 -0.86 -24.73
N LYS A 15 -25.03 -1.19 -26.03
CA LYS A 15 -26.29 -1.74 -26.59
C LYS A 15 -26.53 -3.18 -26.17
N ASN A 16 -25.46 -3.94 -25.86
CA ASN A 16 -25.49 -5.33 -25.39
C ASN A 16 -24.31 -5.55 -24.48
N GLU A 17 -24.40 -6.47 -23.51
CA GLU A 17 -23.32 -6.82 -22.55
C GLU A 17 -21.99 -7.23 -23.22
N ASN A 18 -22.06 -7.78 -24.44
CA ASN A 18 -20.88 -8.26 -25.18
C ASN A 18 -20.32 -7.25 -26.20
N LYS A 19 -20.83 -6.00 -26.23
CA LYS A 19 -20.32 -4.97 -27.14
C LYS A 19 -19.54 -3.90 -26.41
N LEU A 20 -18.46 -3.47 -27.03
CA LEU A 20 -17.76 -2.26 -26.63
C LEU A 20 -18.75 -1.09 -26.60
N GLY A 21 -18.96 -0.55 -25.42
CA GLY A 21 -19.78 0.62 -25.22
C GLY A 21 -18.93 1.89 -25.20
N TYR A 22 -19.52 2.98 -24.74
CA TYR A 22 -18.81 4.22 -24.45
C TYR A 22 -18.99 4.58 -22.98
N LEU A 23 -17.98 5.24 -22.42
CA LEU A 23 -17.98 5.72 -21.04
C LEU A 23 -18.28 7.22 -21.03
N ASN A 24 -19.32 7.63 -20.31
CA ASN A 24 -19.46 9.01 -19.88
C ASN A 24 -18.75 9.16 -18.55
N ILE A 25 -17.80 10.08 -18.50
CA ILE A 25 -16.94 10.30 -17.34
C ILE A 25 -17.13 11.72 -16.85
N GLU A 26 -17.57 11.88 -15.61
CA GLU A 26 -17.72 13.16 -14.94
C GLU A 26 -16.76 13.19 -13.74
N ILE A 27 -16.08 14.33 -13.53
CA ILE A 27 -15.21 14.50 -12.37
C ILE A 27 -16.06 14.66 -11.13
N GLU A 28 -15.91 13.75 -10.18
CA GLU A 28 -16.58 13.86 -8.88
C GLU A 28 -15.69 14.58 -7.88
N ASN A 29 -14.37 14.23 -7.84
CA ASN A 29 -13.44 14.86 -6.91
C ASN A 29 -12.02 14.91 -7.49
N ILE A 30 -11.38 16.06 -7.36
CA ILE A 30 -10.00 16.30 -7.79
C ILE A 30 -9.09 16.14 -6.56
N LEU A 31 -8.41 15.01 -6.43
CA LEU A 31 -7.62 14.67 -5.26
C LEU A 31 -6.11 14.84 -5.48
N THR A 32 -5.59 14.32 -6.58
CA THR A 32 -4.15 14.31 -6.86
C THR A 32 -3.52 15.70 -6.99
N PRO A 33 -4.16 16.69 -7.63
CA PRO A 33 -3.63 18.04 -7.69
C PRO A 33 -3.37 18.71 -6.34
N LEU A 34 -4.05 18.28 -5.27
CA LEU A 34 -3.81 18.78 -3.91
C LEU A 34 -2.38 18.49 -3.40
N PHE A 35 -1.63 17.64 -4.07
CA PHE A 35 -0.30 17.20 -3.66
C PHE A 35 0.79 17.56 -4.66
N PHE A 36 0.51 18.38 -5.70
CA PHE A 36 1.47 18.70 -6.76
C PHE A 36 2.77 19.32 -6.24
N ASP A 37 2.71 20.06 -5.15
CA ASP A 37 3.89 20.70 -4.54
C ASP A 37 4.72 19.72 -3.68
N ASN A 38 4.31 18.45 -3.57
CA ASN A 38 4.98 17.46 -2.74
C ASN A 38 5.36 16.20 -3.54
N LYS A 39 6.62 16.17 -4.02
CA LYS A 39 7.18 15.06 -4.81
C LYS A 39 7.00 13.70 -4.14
N LYS A 40 7.22 13.62 -2.80
CA LYS A 40 7.10 12.36 -2.04
C LYS A 40 5.66 11.85 -2.02
N LYS A 41 4.69 12.74 -1.79
CA LYS A 41 3.26 12.37 -1.82
C LYS A 41 2.77 12.01 -3.22
N LEU A 42 3.21 12.70 -4.27
CA LEU A 42 2.88 12.33 -5.64
C LEU A 42 3.43 10.95 -6.01
N SER A 43 4.70 10.68 -5.70
CA SER A 43 5.30 9.37 -5.93
C SER A 43 4.57 8.27 -5.14
N CYS A 44 4.14 8.57 -3.90
CA CYS A 44 3.30 7.70 -3.09
C CYS A 44 1.97 7.38 -3.78
N ILE A 45 1.25 8.38 -4.29
CA ILE A 45 -0.04 8.18 -4.98
C ILE A 45 0.14 7.23 -6.17
N VAL A 46 1.13 7.49 -7.02
CA VAL A 46 1.38 6.64 -8.19
C VAL A 46 1.74 5.21 -7.77
N SER A 47 2.61 5.05 -6.76
CA SER A 47 3.00 3.74 -6.22
C SER A 47 1.80 2.99 -5.67
N SER A 48 1.00 3.61 -4.81
CA SER A 48 -0.15 2.99 -4.15
C SER A 48 -1.25 2.59 -5.13
N MET A 49 -1.56 3.44 -6.12
CA MET A 49 -2.58 3.11 -7.13
C MET A 49 -2.11 2.00 -8.08
N ASN A 50 -0.81 1.93 -8.39
CA ASN A 50 -0.25 0.79 -9.13
C ASN A 50 -0.32 -0.51 -8.30
N LEU A 51 -0.13 -0.43 -6.98
CA LEU A 51 -0.26 -1.58 -6.11
C LEU A 51 -1.72 -2.06 -6.04
N VAL A 52 -2.69 -1.15 -5.93
CA VAL A 52 -4.12 -1.49 -6.02
C VAL A 52 -4.42 -2.19 -7.35
N LYS A 53 -4.00 -1.60 -8.48
CA LYS A 53 -4.19 -2.20 -9.81
C LYS A 53 -3.59 -3.60 -9.92
N LEU A 54 -2.42 -3.82 -9.32
CA LEU A 54 -1.73 -5.11 -9.35
C LEU A 54 -2.47 -6.19 -8.55
N LEU A 55 -3.05 -5.80 -7.41
CA LEU A 55 -3.61 -6.73 -6.44
C LEU A 55 -5.12 -6.96 -6.61
N THR A 56 -5.80 -6.14 -7.41
CA THR A 56 -7.24 -6.27 -7.62
C THR A 56 -7.55 -6.98 -8.93
N VAL A 57 -8.64 -7.76 -8.91
CA VAL A 57 -9.14 -8.48 -10.08
C VAL A 57 -10.11 -7.58 -10.86
N GLU A 58 -9.99 -7.57 -12.17
CA GLU A 58 -10.91 -6.84 -13.05
C GLU A 58 -12.35 -7.40 -12.95
N ASN A 59 -13.33 -6.52 -13.11
CA ASN A 59 -14.76 -6.86 -13.09
C ASN A 59 -15.28 -7.45 -11.76
N GLN A 60 -14.51 -7.30 -10.67
CA GLN A 60 -14.93 -7.71 -9.34
C GLN A 60 -15.17 -6.47 -8.46
N SER A 61 -16.41 -6.26 -8.04
CA SER A 61 -16.75 -5.20 -7.10
C SER A 61 -16.15 -5.48 -5.72
N ASN A 62 -15.48 -4.48 -5.13
CA ASN A 62 -14.92 -4.57 -3.78
C ASN A 62 -15.06 -3.22 -3.06
N GLU A 63 -16.14 -3.09 -2.30
CA GLU A 63 -16.46 -1.86 -1.54
C GLU A 63 -15.39 -1.53 -0.50
N ASN A 64 -14.76 -2.54 0.13
CA ASN A 64 -13.72 -2.33 1.13
C ASN A 64 -12.47 -1.71 0.51
N ILE A 65 -12.05 -2.18 -0.66
CA ILE A 65 -10.92 -1.56 -1.39
C ILE A 65 -11.26 -0.13 -1.81
N TYR A 66 -12.47 0.12 -2.29
CA TYR A 66 -12.90 1.47 -2.61
C TYR A 66 -12.85 2.40 -1.39
N LYS A 67 -13.28 1.91 -0.22
CA LYS A 67 -13.23 2.66 1.04
C LYS A 67 -11.79 2.98 1.47
N ILE A 68 -10.89 2.00 1.46
CA ILE A 68 -9.50 2.25 1.89
C ILE A 68 -8.75 3.18 0.93
N ILE A 69 -9.13 3.26 -0.36
CA ILE A 69 -8.61 4.28 -1.29
C ILE A 69 -9.04 5.68 -0.85
N GLY A 70 -10.28 5.85 -0.39
CA GLY A 70 -10.75 7.10 0.19
C GLY A 70 -9.97 7.49 1.45
N ASP A 71 -9.75 6.54 2.35
CA ASP A 71 -8.98 6.72 3.59
C ASP A 71 -7.51 7.08 3.30
N PHE A 72 -6.92 6.53 2.23
CA PHE A 72 -5.58 6.87 1.76
C PHE A 72 -5.44 8.37 1.51
N TYR A 73 -6.35 8.99 0.75
CA TYR A 73 -6.29 10.43 0.50
C TYR A 73 -6.52 11.28 1.74
N ASN A 74 -7.27 10.78 2.71
CA ASN A 74 -7.49 11.47 3.98
C ASN A 74 -6.22 11.49 4.83
N PHE A 75 -5.55 10.35 5.01
CA PHE A 75 -4.33 10.35 5.82
C PHE A 75 -3.12 10.98 5.11
N LEU A 76 -3.08 11.00 3.78
CA LEU A 76 -2.01 11.62 3.01
C LEU A 76 -1.88 13.13 3.29
N LYS A 77 -2.92 13.77 3.81
CA LYS A 77 -2.90 15.17 4.24
C LYS A 77 -2.14 15.38 5.55
N ASN A 78 -1.98 14.34 6.38
CA ASN A 78 -1.35 14.43 7.69
C ASN A 78 0.19 14.45 7.59
N GLU A 79 0.87 14.84 8.67
CA GLU A 79 2.33 14.83 8.74
C GLU A 79 2.90 13.42 8.84
N ASN A 80 2.25 12.54 9.60
CA ASN A 80 2.67 11.15 9.82
C ASN A 80 2.14 10.17 8.74
N TRP A 81 1.88 10.66 7.52
CA TRP A 81 1.30 9.88 6.42
C TRP A 81 2.14 8.65 6.04
N ILE A 82 3.47 8.71 6.17
CA ILE A 82 4.36 7.60 5.78
C ILE A 82 4.13 6.37 6.66
N SER A 83 4.03 6.55 7.99
CA SER A 83 3.72 5.44 8.90
C SER A 83 2.33 4.87 8.63
N LYS A 84 1.35 5.73 8.36
CA LYS A 84 -0.02 5.30 8.01
C LYS A 84 -0.08 4.54 6.69
N LEU A 85 0.79 4.88 5.73
CA LEU A 85 0.89 4.18 4.46
C LEU A 85 1.25 2.70 4.66
N ILE A 86 2.16 2.39 5.58
CA ILE A 86 2.54 1.01 5.87
C ILE A 86 1.33 0.19 6.36
N PHE A 87 0.56 0.73 7.29
CA PHE A 87 -0.67 0.07 7.76
C PHE A 87 -1.73 -0.05 6.66
N TRP A 88 -1.83 0.95 5.80
CA TRP A 88 -2.71 0.92 4.65
C TRP A 88 -2.31 -0.17 3.64
N GLU A 89 -1.03 -0.35 3.36
CA GLU A 89 -0.54 -1.44 2.50
C GLU A 89 -0.82 -2.81 3.12
N LEU A 90 -0.64 -2.97 4.43
CA LEU A 90 -0.99 -4.21 5.14
C LEU A 90 -2.49 -4.50 5.08
N GLU A 91 -3.34 -3.50 5.23
CA GLU A 91 -4.80 -3.65 5.11
C GLU A 91 -5.21 -4.00 3.67
N LEU A 92 -4.60 -3.37 2.66
CA LEU A 92 -4.81 -3.72 1.26
C LEU A 92 -4.48 -5.20 1.01
N LEU A 93 -3.31 -5.66 1.48
CA LEU A 93 -2.91 -7.07 1.36
C LEU A 93 -3.91 -8.01 2.01
N LYS A 94 -4.37 -7.68 3.21
CA LYS A 94 -5.38 -8.44 3.92
C LYS A 94 -6.70 -8.53 3.14
N LEU A 95 -7.19 -7.42 2.60
CA LEU A 95 -8.43 -7.39 1.82
C LEU A 95 -8.38 -8.21 0.53
N VAL A 96 -7.19 -8.41 -0.03
CA VAL A 96 -7.01 -9.27 -1.22
C VAL A 96 -6.60 -10.70 -0.88
N GLY A 97 -6.65 -11.08 0.42
CA GLY A 97 -6.42 -12.45 0.87
C GLY A 97 -4.97 -12.79 1.23
N TYR A 98 -4.08 -11.80 1.28
CA TYR A 98 -2.67 -11.96 1.68
C TYR A 98 -2.41 -11.31 3.04
N ASP A 99 -3.13 -11.75 4.09
CA ASP A 99 -2.94 -11.21 5.44
C ASP A 99 -1.56 -11.60 5.99
N LEU A 100 -0.76 -10.59 6.35
CA LEU A 100 0.51 -10.77 7.04
C LEU A 100 0.26 -10.66 8.55
N GLU A 101 -0.13 -11.77 9.17
CA GLU A 101 -0.39 -11.86 10.60
C GLU A 101 0.91 -11.80 11.42
N LEU A 102 1.51 -10.61 11.52
CA LEU A 102 2.81 -10.42 12.18
C LEU A 102 2.84 -11.00 13.59
N LYS A 103 1.77 -10.83 14.39
CA LYS A 103 1.72 -11.33 15.77
C LYS A 103 1.87 -12.85 15.88
N SER A 104 1.45 -13.59 14.88
CA SER A 104 1.50 -15.06 14.89
C SER A 104 2.86 -15.63 14.48
N ILE A 105 3.68 -14.84 13.77
CA ILE A 105 4.95 -15.29 13.19
C ILE A 105 6.19 -14.72 13.89
N VAL A 106 6.04 -13.72 14.77
CA VAL A 106 7.16 -13.11 15.46
C VAL A 106 7.49 -13.81 16.77
N THR A 107 8.79 -13.86 17.10
CA THR A 107 9.31 -14.21 18.42
C THR A 107 9.71 -12.94 19.13
N GLU A 108 9.31 -12.81 20.39
CA GLU A 108 9.65 -11.69 21.26
C GLU A 108 10.94 -11.97 22.02
N GLU A 109 11.83 -11.00 22.09
CA GLU A 109 13.04 -11.04 22.91
C GLU A 109 13.24 -9.71 23.64
N ILE A 110 13.77 -9.77 24.86
CA ILE A 110 14.14 -8.59 25.64
C ILE A 110 15.66 -8.44 25.55
N ILE A 111 16.11 -7.35 24.93
CA ILE A 111 17.53 -6.99 24.79
C ILE A 111 17.69 -5.58 25.34
N ASP A 112 18.61 -5.40 26.30
CA ASP A 112 18.87 -4.11 26.97
C ASP A 112 17.58 -3.43 27.48
N ASP A 113 16.74 -4.18 28.19
CA ASP A 113 15.43 -3.76 28.70
C ASP A 113 14.43 -3.26 27.62
N LYS A 114 14.72 -3.54 26.36
CA LYS A 114 13.84 -3.23 25.22
C LYS A 114 13.25 -4.50 24.63
N LYS A 115 11.94 -4.45 24.39
CA LYS A 115 11.20 -5.49 23.70
C LYS A 115 11.45 -5.39 22.20
N LEU A 116 11.95 -6.45 21.60
CA LEU A 116 12.24 -6.54 20.17
C LEU A 116 11.55 -7.76 19.57
N TYR A 117 11.10 -7.62 18.33
CA TYR A 117 10.42 -8.69 17.60
C TYR A 117 11.27 -9.18 16.42
N PHE A 118 11.29 -10.48 16.24
CA PHE A 118 12.05 -11.12 15.18
C PHE A 118 11.21 -12.21 14.49
N VAL A 119 11.43 -12.38 13.19
CA VAL A 119 11.00 -13.58 12.47
C VAL A 119 12.22 -14.46 12.25
N VAL A 120 12.11 -15.72 12.67
CA VAL A 120 13.14 -16.74 12.46
C VAL A 120 12.74 -17.60 11.26
N SER A 121 13.54 -17.59 10.21
CA SER A 121 13.36 -18.44 9.03
C SER A 121 14.64 -19.21 8.82
N SER A 122 14.55 -20.52 8.66
CA SER A 122 15.55 -21.59 8.49
C SER A 122 17.01 -21.29 8.88
N ASN A 123 17.57 -20.10 8.73
CA ASN A 123 18.92 -19.70 9.16
C ASN A 123 19.09 -18.18 9.34
N GLU A 124 18.02 -17.40 9.18
CA GLU A 124 18.10 -15.95 9.31
C GLU A 124 17.11 -15.45 10.35
N LYS A 125 17.61 -14.59 11.25
CA LYS A 125 16.80 -13.84 12.20
C LYS A 125 16.63 -12.43 11.67
N LYS A 126 15.39 -12.08 11.27
CA LYS A 126 15.05 -10.74 10.77
C LYS A 126 14.32 -9.94 11.84
N TYR A 127 14.81 -8.74 12.12
CA TYR A 127 14.13 -7.78 12.99
C TYR A 127 12.84 -7.26 12.33
N ILE A 128 11.78 -7.20 13.11
CA ILE A 128 10.49 -6.62 12.72
C ILE A 128 10.23 -5.37 13.56
N PRO A 129 9.97 -4.21 12.95
CA PRO A 129 9.72 -2.99 13.69
C PRO A 129 8.56 -3.14 14.69
N ASN A 130 8.78 -2.74 15.94
CA ASN A 130 7.83 -2.91 17.03
C ASN A 130 6.46 -2.29 16.73
N PHE A 131 6.44 -1.09 16.12
CA PHE A 131 5.20 -0.39 15.79
C PHE A 131 4.26 -1.19 14.88
N LEU A 132 4.80 -2.10 14.05
CA LEU A 132 4.00 -2.97 13.17
C LEU A 132 3.33 -4.10 13.95
N VAL A 133 4.04 -4.67 14.92
CA VAL A 133 3.54 -5.78 15.75
C VAL A 133 2.53 -5.28 16.79
N GLU A 134 2.87 -4.19 17.46
CA GLU A 134 2.07 -3.59 18.53
C GLU A 134 0.90 -2.76 17.97
N LYS A 135 0.93 -2.46 16.66
CA LYS A 135 -0.03 -1.56 15.99
C LYS A 135 -0.10 -0.20 16.67
N ASN A 136 1.03 0.24 17.21
CA ASN A 136 1.15 1.52 17.87
C ASN A 136 1.49 2.59 16.84
N ASN A 137 0.72 3.69 16.84
CA ASN A 137 0.95 4.85 15.96
C ASN A 137 2.04 5.80 16.52
N ASP A 138 2.82 5.36 17.53
CA ASP A 138 3.94 6.14 18.00
C ASP A 138 4.92 6.40 16.86
N ILE A 139 5.52 7.56 16.89
CA ILE A 139 6.38 8.08 15.82
C ILE A 139 7.55 7.11 15.64
N ALA A 140 7.38 6.18 14.69
CA ALA A 140 8.47 5.33 14.27
C ALA A 140 9.57 6.20 13.64
N ASP A 141 10.82 5.96 13.99
CA ASP A 141 11.94 6.62 13.33
C ASP A 141 12.02 6.18 11.85
N PHE A 142 12.78 6.93 11.06
CA PHE A 142 12.91 6.68 9.63
C PHE A 142 13.39 5.25 9.33
N ASN A 143 14.32 4.70 10.13
CA ASN A 143 14.86 3.36 9.94
C ASN A 143 13.78 2.29 10.17
N GLN A 144 12.96 2.47 11.19
CA GLN A 144 11.82 1.58 11.48
C GLN A 144 10.81 1.60 10.34
N ILE A 145 10.46 2.79 9.85
CA ILE A 145 9.56 2.97 8.69
C ILE A 145 10.13 2.26 7.46
N PHE A 146 11.40 2.50 7.16
CA PHE A 146 12.06 1.89 6.00
C PHE A 146 12.12 0.36 6.09
N ASN A 147 12.43 -0.18 7.28
CA ASN A 147 12.39 -1.62 7.53
C ASN A 147 10.96 -2.19 7.37
N GLY A 148 9.94 -1.44 7.75
CA GLY A 148 8.55 -1.80 7.49
C GLY A 148 8.23 -1.94 6.00
N PHE A 149 8.62 -0.98 5.18
CA PHE A 149 8.46 -1.07 3.72
C PHE A 149 9.25 -2.21 3.10
N LYS A 150 10.47 -2.47 3.60
CA LYS A 150 11.27 -3.59 3.15
C LYS A 150 10.60 -4.93 3.46
N LEU A 151 10.04 -5.06 4.67
CA LEU A 151 9.29 -6.26 5.06
C LEU A 151 8.10 -6.51 4.12
N ILE A 152 7.29 -5.50 3.86
CA ILE A 152 6.13 -5.62 2.95
C ILE A 152 6.60 -5.94 1.53
N SER A 153 7.69 -5.31 1.06
CA SER A 153 8.22 -5.58 -0.29
C SER A 153 8.74 -7.01 -0.43
N ASP A 154 9.46 -7.51 0.57
CA ASP A 154 9.94 -8.91 0.63
C ASP A 154 8.74 -9.89 0.65
N TYR A 155 7.67 -9.54 1.37
CA TYR A 155 6.47 -10.36 1.43
C TYR A 155 5.70 -10.37 0.11
N LEU A 156 5.48 -9.20 -0.49
CA LEU A 156 4.88 -9.06 -1.82
C LEU A 156 5.64 -9.88 -2.87
N ASP A 157 6.98 -9.77 -2.85
CA ASP A 157 7.83 -10.48 -3.79
C ASP A 157 7.64 -11.99 -3.68
N LYS A 158 7.78 -12.55 -2.48
CA LYS A 158 7.73 -13.99 -2.23
C LYS A 158 6.33 -14.59 -2.39
N SER A 159 5.31 -13.87 -1.94
CA SER A 159 3.95 -14.43 -1.86
C SER A 159 3.11 -14.16 -3.10
N ILE A 160 3.42 -13.11 -3.86
CA ILE A 160 2.59 -12.66 -4.97
C ILE A 160 3.37 -12.54 -6.28
N LEU A 161 4.49 -11.79 -6.27
CA LEU A 161 5.14 -11.43 -7.53
C LEU A 161 5.89 -12.60 -8.16
N GLN A 162 6.78 -13.25 -7.42
CA GLN A 162 7.56 -14.39 -7.91
C GLN A 162 6.67 -15.58 -8.35
N PRO A 163 5.64 -16.01 -7.58
CA PRO A 163 4.75 -17.08 -8.00
C PRO A 163 4.01 -16.79 -9.31
N ASN A 164 3.78 -15.51 -9.63
CA ASN A 164 3.08 -15.10 -10.85
C ASN A 164 4.03 -14.59 -11.96
N ASN A 165 5.35 -14.70 -11.80
CA ASN A 165 6.36 -14.17 -12.72
C ASN A 165 6.19 -12.66 -13.01
N ILE A 166 5.83 -11.89 -11.98
CA ILE A 166 5.63 -10.44 -12.05
C ILE A 166 6.80 -9.74 -11.34
N SER A 167 7.29 -8.65 -11.91
CA SER A 167 8.27 -7.77 -11.28
C SER A 167 7.61 -6.72 -10.41
N HIS A 168 8.34 -6.18 -9.45
CA HIS A 168 7.88 -5.01 -8.69
C HIS A 168 7.49 -3.85 -9.63
N PRO A 169 6.35 -3.19 -9.39
CA PRO A 169 5.99 -1.99 -10.15
C PRO A 169 7.10 -0.95 -10.06
N LYS A 170 7.52 -0.39 -11.21
CA LYS A 170 8.55 0.65 -11.27
C LYS A 170 8.24 1.82 -10.35
N ALA A 171 6.98 2.24 -10.31
CA ALA A 171 6.52 3.31 -9.43
C ALA A 171 6.77 3.04 -7.94
N ARG A 172 6.70 1.76 -7.49
CA ARG A 172 7.03 1.40 -6.11
C ARG A 172 8.51 1.57 -5.82
N ILE A 173 9.37 1.13 -6.74
CA ILE A 173 10.83 1.28 -6.60
C ILE A 173 11.21 2.77 -6.54
N GLU A 174 10.63 3.58 -7.43
CA GLU A 174 10.84 5.02 -7.47
C GLU A 174 10.38 5.70 -6.19
N PHE A 175 9.20 5.33 -5.66
CA PHE A 175 8.71 5.84 -4.39
C PHE A 175 9.66 5.52 -3.23
N LEU A 176 10.08 4.25 -3.09
CA LEU A 176 10.99 3.84 -2.02
C LEU A 176 12.35 4.55 -2.09
N ASN A 177 12.82 4.89 -3.28
CA ASN A 177 14.01 5.72 -3.46
C ASN A 177 13.76 7.18 -3.06
N THR A 178 12.61 7.73 -3.44
CA THR A 178 12.25 9.13 -3.14
C THR A 178 12.09 9.40 -1.64
N ILE A 179 11.65 8.42 -0.85
CA ILE A 179 11.54 8.60 0.61
C ILE A 179 12.87 8.51 1.34
N LYS A 180 13.94 7.97 0.71
CA LYS A 180 15.29 7.94 1.28
C LYS A 180 16.01 9.29 1.17
N GLU A 181 15.63 10.11 0.17
CA GLU A 181 16.12 11.48 -0.03
C GLU A 181 15.53 12.44 1.03
#